data_3ee79ef8cafadde354018cfed4e819bd
#
_entry.id   3ee79ef8cafadde354018cfed4e819bd
#
_cell.length_a   1.000
_cell.length_b   1.000
_cell.length_c   1.000
_cell.angle_alpha   90.00
_cell.angle_beta   90.00
_cell.angle_gamma   90.00
#
_symmetry.space_group_name_H-M   'P 1'
#
loop_
_entity.id
_entity.type
_entity.pdbx_description
1 polymer ?
#
loop_
_entity_poly.entity_id
_entity_poly.type
_entity_poly.pdbx_seq_one_letter_code
_entity_poly.pdbx_strand_id
1 'polypeptide(L)' 'QMKKAKEHQKMVSEMQKGDEVLTNGGIAGRITKLGETYIGLEIAENVEISIQKNAVTAILPKGTLKTL' A
#
# COMPACT_ATOMS: atom_id res chain seq x y z
N GLN A 1 -0.48 9.75 20.30
CA GLN A 1 -0.23 10.29 18.96
C GLN A 1 1.11 9.86 18.43
N MET A 2 2.13 9.84 19.26
CA MET A 2 3.44 9.32 18.86
C MET A 2 3.38 7.84 18.50
N LYS A 3 2.57 7.08 19.21
CA LYS A 3 2.41 5.66 18.91
C LYS A 3 1.84 5.43 17.52
N LYS A 4 0.85 6.23 17.12
CA LYS A 4 0.26 6.08 15.79
C LYS A 4 1.26 6.35 14.68
N ALA A 5 2.10 7.36 14.85
CA ALA A 5 3.13 7.68 13.86
C ALA A 5 4.14 6.54 13.74
N LYS A 6 4.59 5.98 14.86
CA LYS A 6 5.53 4.88 14.84
C LYS A 6 4.93 3.61 14.24
N GLU A 7 3.67 3.32 14.56
CA GLU A 7 2.99 2.17 14.00
C GLU A 7 2.84 2.30 12.48
N HIS A 8 2.52 3.51 12.01
CA HIS A 8 2.41 3.76 10.58
C HIS A 8 3.75 3.59 9.87
N GLN A 9 4.82 4.14 10.45
CA GLN A 9 6.15 3.99 9.89
C GLN A 9 6.60 2.52 9.86
N LYS A 10 6.27 1.78 10.89
CA LYS A 10 6.60 0.37 10.94
C LYS A 10 5.85 -0.39 9.84
N MET A 11 4.57 -0.12 9.68
CA MET A 11 3.78 -0.73 8.62
C MET A 11 4.36 -0.41 7.25
N VAL A 12 4.70 0.85 7.02
CA VAL A 12 5.24 1.29 5.74
C VAL A 12 6.57 0.60 5.46
N SER A 13 7.41 0.43 6.47
CA SER A 13 8.71 -0.22 6.29
C SER A 13 8.60 -1.72 6.05
N GLU A 14 7.49 -2.33 6.41
CA GLU A 14 7.25 -3.76 6.23
C GLU A 14 6.59 -4.10 4.88
N MET A 15 6.20 -3.10 4.11
CA MET A 15 5.58 -3.34 2.81
C MET A 15 6.55 -4.02 1.85
N GLN A 16 6.03 -4.93 1.04
CA GLN A 16 6.81 -5.66 0.05
C GLN A 16 6.04 -5.72 -1.26
N LYS A 17 6.78 -5.97 -2.34
CA LYS A 17 6.15 -6.20 -3.65
C LYS A 17 5.18 -7.38 -3.53
N GLY A 18 4.02 -7.21 -4.14
CA GLY A 18 2.97 -8.21 -4.11
C GLY A 18 1.98 -8.05 -2.97
N ASP A 19 2.28 -7.18 -2.00
CA ASP A 19 1.34 -6.93 -0.92
C ASP A 19 0.14 -6.14 -1.43
N GLU A 20 -1.02 -6.46 -0.90
CA GLU A 20 -2.24 -5.70 -1.15
C GLU A 20 -2.38 -4.65 -0.06
N VAL A 21 -2.63 -3.42 -0.46
CA VAL A 21 -2.67 -2.31 0.49
C VAL A 21 -3.87 -1.41 0.23
N LEU A 22 -4.26 -0.69 1.27
CA LEU A 22 -5.29 0.33 1.20
C LEU A 22 -4.64 1.68 1.40
N THR A 23 -5.01 2.64 0.56
CA THR A 23 -4.43 3.97 0.62
C THR A 23 -5.37 4.96 1.31
N ASN A 24 -4.80 6.11 1.64
CA ASN A 24 -5.55 7.25 2.16
C ASN A 24 -6.49 7.74 1.05
N GLY A 25 -7.75 7.62 1.22
CA GLY A 25 -8.75 7.91 0.19
C GLY A 25 -9.51 6.69 -0.25
N GLY A 26 -9.12 5.51 0.23
CA GLY A 26 -9.88 4.30 0.01
C GLY A 26 -9.52 3.51 -1.24
N ILE A 27 -8.41 3.86 -1.90
CA ILE A 27 -7.97 3.09 -3.07
C ILE A 27 -7.20 1.87 -2.60
N ALA A 28 -7.62 0.70 -3.06
CA ALA A 28 -6.93 -0.55 -2.78
C ALA A 28 -6.19 -1.03 -4.02
N GLY A 29 -5.03 -1.63 -3.83
CA GLY A 29 -4.25 -2.14 -4.95
C GLY A 29 -3.11 -3.03 -4.47
N ARG A 30 -2.34 -3.53 -5.43
CA ARG A 30 -1.20 -4.39 -5.16
C ARG A 30 0.10 -3.66 -5.48
N ILE A 31 1.08 -3.79 -4.60
CA ILE A 31 2.38 -3.15 -4.80
C ILE A 31 3.13 -3.87 -5.91
N THR A 32 3.50 -3.13 -6.94
CA THR A 32 4.28 -3.66 -8.07
C THR A 32 5.72 -3.20 -8.03
N LYS A 33 5.99 -2.05 -7.40
CA LYS A 33 7.33 -1.50 -7.28
C LYS A 33 7.49 -0.86 -5.91
N LEU A 34 8.68 -0.96 -5.35
CA LEU A 34 9.01 -0.32 -4.09
C LEU A 34 10.15 0.66 -4.29
N GLY A 35 9.87 1.93 -4.08
CA GLY A 35 10.88 2.98 -4.05
C GLY A 35 11.07 3.51 -2.64
N GLU A 36 11.92 4.51 -2.49
CA GLU A 36 12.15 5.11 -1.18
C GLU A 36 10.99 5.98 -0.72
N THR A 37 10.45 6.77 -1.61
CA THR A 37 9.37 7.72 -1.31
C THR A 37 8.06 7.31 -1.95
N TYR A 38 8.12 6.71 -3.13
CA TYR A 38 6.94 6.32 -3.91
C TYR A 38 6.93 4.83 -4.13
N ILE A 39 5.73 4.31 -4.34
CA ILE A 39 5.55 2.91 -4.72
C ILE A 39 4.68 2.86 -5.97
N GLY A 40 4.84 1.80 -6.75
CA GLY A 40 3.92 1.49 -7.84
C GLY A 40 2.77 0.65 -7.30
N LEU A 41 1.55 1.03 -7.65
CA LEU A 41 0.35 0.35 -7.17
C LEU A 41 -0.53 -0.03 -8.35
N GLU A 42 -0.78 -1.31 -8.52
CA GLU A 42 -1.70 -1.80 -9.53
C GLU A 42 -3.11 -1.77 -8.94
N ILE A 43 -3.96 -0.91 -9.49
CA ILE A 43 -5.32 -0.71 -8.98
C ILE A 43 -6.36 -1.42 -9.84
N ALA A 44 -5.99 -1.83 -11.03
CA ALA A 44 -6.83 -2.61 -11.94
C ALA A 44 -5.90 -3.34 -12.88
N GLU A 45 -6.45 -4.25 -13.69
CA GLU A 45 -5.64 -4.99 -14.65
C GLU A 45 -4.95 -4.02 -15.62
N ASN A 46 -3.61 -4.09 -15.64
CA ASN A 46 -2.77 -3.25 -16.49
C ASN A 46 -2.84 -1.75 -16.16
N VAL A 47 -3.35 -1.39 -14.98
CA VAL A 47 -3.40 0.00 -14.54
C VAL A 47 -2.54 0.14 -13.29
N GLU A 48 -1.44 0.83 -13.41
CA GLU A 48 -0.49 1.07 -12.32
C GLU A 48 -0.34 2.56 -12.10
N ILE A 49 -0.39 2.97 -10.85
CA ILE A 49 -0.17 4.37 -10.47
C ILE A 49 0.98 4.45 -9.49
N SER A 50 1.56 5.64 -9.39
CA SER A 50 2.58 5.92 -8.38
C SER A 50 1.93 6.66 -7.22
N ILE A 51 2.18 6.19 -6.00
CA ILE A 51 1.69 6.86 -4.80
C ILE A 51 2.83 7.00 -3.81
N GLN A 52 2.69 7.94 -2.89
CA GLN A 52 3.66 8.07 -1.82
C GLN A 52 3.49 6.91 -0.83
N LYS A 53 4.61 6.39 -0.33
CA LYS A 53 4.56 5.33 0.68
C LYS A 53 3.69 5.71 1.87
N ASN A 54 3.76 6.97 2.27
CA ASN A 54 2.99 7.45 3.44
C ASN A 54 1.49 7.50 3.18
N ALA A 55 1.06 7.39 1.94
CA ALA A 55 -0.37 7.35 1.61
C ALA A 55 -1.00 6.00 1.91
N VAL A 56 -0.20 4.95 2.09
CA VAL A 56 -0.72 3.64 2.47
C VAL A 56 -1.16 3.68 3.93
N THR A 57 -2.41 3.32 4.17
CA THR A 57 -2.98 3.35 5.53
C THR A 57 -3.07 1.97 6.16
N ALA A 58 -3.08 0.91 5.35
CA ALA A 58 -3.17 -0.44 5.87
C ALA A 58 -2.63 -1.43 4.86
N ILE A 59 -2.06 -2.52 5.38
CA ILE A 59 -1.69 -3.67 4.55
C ILE A 59 -2.83 -4.67 4.69
N LEU A 60 -3.38 -5.08 3.56
CA LEU A 60 -4.54 -5.98 3.52
C LEU A 60 -4.07 -7.44 3.46
N PRO A 61 -4.87 -8.37 3.99
CA PRO A 61 -4.56 -9.79 3.81
C PRO A 61 -4.52 -10.17 2.34
N LYS A 62 -3.66 -11.10 2.00
CA LYS A 62 -3.57 -11.59 0.63
C LYS A 62 -4.92 -12.18 0.21
N GLY A 63 -5.32 -11.85 -1.00
CA GLY A 63 -6.60 -12.30 -1.53
C GLY A 63 -7.76 -11.35 -1.29
N THR A 64 -7.56 -10.26 -0.53
CA THR A 64 -8.62 -9.30 -0.29
C THR A 64 -9.17 -8.73 -1.60
N LEU A 65 -8.28 -8.40 -2.54
CA LEU A 65 -8.69 -7.81 -3.81
C LEU A 65 -9.43 -8.80 -4.69
N LYS A 66 -9.21 -10.10 -4.51
CA LYS A 66 -9.89 -11.12 -5.29
C LYS A 66 -11.36 -11.27 -4.91
N THR A 67 -11.74 -10.78 -3.74
CA THR A 67 -13.13 -10.88 -3.27
C THR A 67 -14.01 -9.73 -3.74
N LEU A 68 -13.45 -8.79 -4.43
CA LEU A 68 -14.17 -7.60 -4.89
C LEU A 68 -15.01 -7.84 -6.14
#